data_0a7c2ad30d654b830e9764c73f30d5e9
#
_entry.id   0a7c2ad30d654b830e9764c73f30d5e9
#
_cell.length_a   1.000
_cell.length_b   1.000
_cell.length_c   1.000
_cell.angle_alpha   90.00
_cell.angle_beta   90.00
_cell.angle_gamma   90.00
#
_symmetry.space_group_name_H-M   'P 1'
#
loop_
_entity.id
_entity.type
_entity.pdbx_description
1 polymer ?
#
loop_
_entity_poly.entity_id
_entity_poly.type
_entity_poly.pdbx_seq_one_letter_code
_entity_poly.pdbx_strand_id
1 'polypeptide(L)' 'MKELKGTKTEKNLQEAFAGESQARNKYTYFASKARKDGYEQIAAIFEETANNEKELAKLWFMLLEGGA' A
#
# COMPACT_ATOMS: atom_id res chain seq x y z
N MET A 1 -6.17 -21.88 -9.30
CA MET A 1 -4.93 -21.47 -8.65
C MET A 1 -4.62 -22.40 -7.49
N LYS A 2 -3.35 -22.64 -7.24
CA LYS A 2 -2.95 -23.50 -6.13
C LYS A 2 -3.38 -22.91 -4.80
N GLU A 3 -3.65 -23.80 -3.86
CA GLU A 3 -3.98 -23.41 -2.50
C GLU A 3 -2.80 -22.70 -1.84
N LEU A 4 -3.03 -21.48 -1.37
CA LEU A 4 -2.00 -20.68 -0.71
C LEU A 4 -2.02 -20.83 0.81
N LYS A 5 -3.13 -21.33 1.35
CA LYS A 5 -3.33 -21.38 2.79
C LYS A 5 -2.23 -22.18 3.49
N GLY A 6 -1.63 -21.57 4.50
CA GLY A 6 -0.59 -22.22 5.29
C GLY A 6 0.78 -22.25 4.64
N THR A 7 0.93 -21.67 3.47
CA THR A 7 2.20 -21.67 2.77
C THR A 7 3.07 -20.47 3.14
N LYS A 8 4.37 -20.59 2.88
CA LYS A 8 5.30 -19.49 3.05
C LYS A 8 4.95 -18.32 2.13
N THR A 9 4.43 -18.64 0.94
CA THR A 9 4.00 -17.61 0.00
C THR A 9 2.85 -16.79 0.56
N GLU A 10 1.89 -17.44 1.21
CA GLU A 10 0.79 -16.73 1.86
C GLU A 10 1.32 -15.75 2.91
N LYS A 11 2.23 -16.22 3.76
CA LYS A 11 2.83 -15.37 4.79
C LYS A 11 3.53 -14.16 4.18
N ASN A 12 4.29 -14.38 3.11
CA ASN A 12 5.00 -13.31 2.44
C ASN A 12 4.05 -12.28 1.83
N LEU A 13 2.93 -12.75 1.27
CA LEU A 13 1.91 -11.85 0.72
C LEU A 13 1.25 -11.02 1.82
N GLN A 14 1.00 -11.63 2.98
CA GLN A 14 0.44 -10.90 4.11
C GLN A 14 1.37 -9.80 4.59
N GLU A 15 2.66 -10.09 4.67
CA GLU A 15 3.66 -9.09 5.06
C GLU A 15 3.75 -7.97 4.03
N ALA A 16 3.68 -8.30 2.74
CA ALA A 16 3.70 -7.31 1.67
C ALA A 16 2.47 -6.40 1.76
N PHE A 17 1.29 -6.99 1.97
CA PHE A 17 0.06 -6.21 2.12
C PHE A 17 0.16 -5.25 3.30
N ALA A 18 0.62 -5.72 4.44
CA ALA A 18 0.76 -4.89 5.63
C ALA A 18 1.77 -3.75 5.40
N GLY A 19 2.90 -4.05 4.76
CA GLY A 19 3.93 -3.07 4.46
C GLY A 19 3.44 -1.98 3.53
N GLU A 20 2.74 -2.37 2.47
CA GLU A 20 2.20 -1.40 1.51
C GLU A 20 1.11 -0.53 2.15
N SER A 21 0.28 -1.13 3.01
CA SER A 21 -0.77 -0.38 3.70
C SER A 21 -0.18 0.64 4.67
N GLN A 22 0.87 0.27 5.41
CA GLN A 22 1.57 1.19 6.29
C GLN A 22 2.21 2.34 5.52
N ALA A 23 2.87 2.03 4.42
CA ALA A 23 3.52 3.04 3.60
C ALA A 23 2.49 4.04 3.07
N ARG A 24 1.35 3.55 2.60
CA ARG A 24 0.27 4.42 2.12
C ARG A 24 -0.16 5.40 3.20
N ASN A 25 -0.38 4.92 4.42
CA ASN A 25 -0.81 5.78 5.53
C ASN A 25 0.24 6.84 5.84
N LYS A 26 1.50 6.45 5.84
CA LYS A 26 2.61 7.37 6.09
C LYS A 26 2.67 8.48 5.04
N TYR A 27 2.56 8.12 3.76
CA TYR A 27 2.63 9.10 2.68
C TYR A 27 1.41 10.01 2.65
N THR A 28 0.24 9.50 3.01
CA THR A 28 -0.96 10.33 3.15
C THR A 28 -0.76 11.38 4.24
N TYR A 29 -0.12 10.98 5.33
CA TYR A 29 0.19 11.89 6.43
C TYR A 29 1.18 12.97 5.99
N PHE A 30 2.24 12.56 5.27
CA PHE A 30 3.24 13.49 4.76
C PHE A 30 2.62 14.49 3.79
N ALA A 31 1.71 14.04 2.93
CA ALA A 31 1.02 14.93 2.01
C ALA A 31 0.22 16.00 2.75
N SER A 32 -0.51 15.58 3.77
CA SER A 32 -1.29 16.50 4.59
C SER A 32 -0.41 17.54 5.26
N LYS A 33 0.69 17.10 5.83
CA LYS A 33 1.65 17.98 6.50
C LYS A 33 2.27 18.97 5.51
N ALA A 34 2.69 18.47 4.36
CA ALA A 34 3.30 19.33 3.33
C ALA A 34 2.32 20.40 2.85
N ARG A 35 1.05 20.01 2.67
CA ARG A 35 0.02 20.96 2.22
C ARG A 35 -0.21 22.05 3.26
N LYS A 36 -0.26 21.67 4.53
CA LYS A 36 -0.40 22.64 5.62
C LYS A 36 0.74 23.63 5.63
N ASP A 37 1.94 23.18 5.31
CA ASP A 37 3.14 24.01 5.32
C ASP A 37 3.31 24.80 4.01
N GLY A 38 2.39 24.64 3.06
CA GLY A 38 2.41 25.40 1.81
C GLY A 38 3.19 24.76 0.68
N TYR A 39 3.62 23.50 0.82
CA TYR A 39 4.41 22.80 -0.19
C TYR A 39 3.51 21.96 -1.08
N GLU A 40 2.77 22.60 -1.97
CA GLU A 40 1.76 21.90 -2.79
C GLU A 40 2.36 20.85 -3.71
N GLN A 41 3.50 21.13 -4.33
CA GLN A 41 4.12 20.14 -5.23
C GLN A 41 4.60 18.91 -4.48
N ILE A 42 5.18 19.12 -3.30
CA ILE A 42 5.63 18.03 -2.45
C ILE A 42 4.43 17.20 -1.98
N ALA A 43 3.35 17.88 -1.60
CA ALA A 43 2.12 17.21 -1.19
C ALA A 43 1.58 16.32 -2.32
N ALA A 44 1.57 16.85 -3.55
CA ALA A 44 1.07 16.10 -4.71
C ALA A 44 1.91 14.83 -4.96
N ILE A 45 3.23 14.91 -4.79
CA ILE A 45 4.11 13.77 -4.95
C ILE A 45 3.79 12.69 -3.92
N PHE A 46 3.61 13.09 -2.66
CA PHE A 46 3.26 12.14 -1.60
C PHE A 46 1.89 11.51 -1.84
N GLU A 47 0.93 12.28 -2.32
CA GLU A 47 -0.40 11.76 -2.64
C GLU A 47 -0.34 10.72 -3.75
N GLU A 48 0.42 11.00 -4.79
CA GLU A 48 0.59 10.06 -5.90
C GLU A 48 1.26 8.78 -5.42
N THR A 49 2.28 8.91 -4.58
CA THR A 49 2.97 7.75 -4.00
C THR A 49 2.02 6.93 -3.14
N ALA A 50 1.19 7.59 -2.33
CA ALA A 50 0.20 6.91 -1.49
C ALA A 50 -0.80 6.14 -2.33
N ASN A 51 -1.23 6.71 -3.47
CA ASN A 51 -2.16 6.03 -4.37
C ASN A 51 -1.52 4.79 -4.99
N ASN A 52 -0.25 4.86 -5.36
CA ASN A 52 0.47 3.72 -5.90
C ASN A 52 0.58 2.59 -4.86
N GLU A 53 0.87 2.94 -3.61
CA GLU A 53 0.94 1.95 -2.52
C GLU A 53 -0.42 1.29 -2.30
N LYS A 54 -1.50 2.07 -2.42
CA LYS A 54 -2.85 1.54 -2.29
C LYS A 54 -3.14 0.48 -3.35
N GLU A 55 -2.74 0.74 -4.59
CA GLU A 55 -2.95 -0.22 -5.68
C GLU A 55 -2.15 -1.49 -5.46
N LEU A 56 -0.92 -1.37 -4.98
CA LEU A 56 -0.10 -2.54 -4.67
C LEU A 56 -0.70 -3.37 -3.54
N ALA A 57 -1.15 -2.70 -2.48
CA ALA A 57 -1.79 -3.39 -1.36
C ALA A 57 -3.05 -4.13 -1.82
N LYS A 58 -3.83 -3.51 -2.69
CA LYS A 58 -5.02 -4.12 -3.25
C LYS A 58 -4.68 -5.38 -4.03
N LEU A 59 -3.62 -5.33 -4.82
CA LEU A 59 -3.17 -6.48 -5.58
C LEU A 59 -2.78 -7.65 -4.66
N TRP A 60 -2.00 -7.37 -3.62
CA TRP A 60 -1.61 -8.40 -2.65
C TRP A 60 -2.83 -8.99 -1.96
N PHE A 61 -3.77 -8.14 -1.58
CA PHE A 61 -5.00 -8.58 -0.93
C PHE A 61 -5.78 -9.54 -1.83
N MET A 62 -5.92 -9.19 -3.11
CA MET A 62 -6.64 -10.03 -4.06
C MET A 62 -5.98 -11.40 -4.20
N LEU A 63 -4.65 -11.44 -4.21
CA LEU A 63 -3.93 -12.71 -4.28
C LEU A 63 -4.14 -13.55 -3.03
N LEU A 64 -4.16 -12.91 -1.86
CA LEU A 64 -4.39 -13.61 -0.59
C LEU A 64 -5.79 -14.21 -0.51
N GLU A 65 -6.77 -13.52 -1.08
CA GLU A 65 -8.16 -14.00 -1.07
C GLU A 65 -8.41 -15.07 -2.15
N GLY A 66 -7.39 -15.41 -2.91
CA GLY A 66 -7.52 -16.43 -3.96
C GLY A 66 -8.28 -15.94 -5.18
N GLY A 67 -8.59 -14.65 -5.24
CA GLY A 67 -9.26 -14.07 -6.38
C GLY A 67 -8.24 -13.50 -7.34
N ALA A 68 -7.99 -14.14 -8.36
CA ALA A 68 -7.02 -13.65 -9.33
C ALA A 68 -7.63 -12.55 -10.18
#